data_5c0e0f72f30145e83a69796490354933
#
_entry.id   5c0e0f72f30145e83a69796490354933
#
_cell.length_a   1.000
_cell.length_b   1.000
_cell.length_c   1.000
_cell.angle_alpha   90.00
_cell.angle_beta   90.00
_cell.angle_gamma   90.00
#
_symmetry.space_group_name_H-M   'P 1'
#
loop_
_entity.id
_entity.type
_entity.pdbx_description
1 polymer ?
#
loop_
_entity_poly.entity_id
_entity_poly.type
_entity_poly.pdbx_seq_one_letter_code
_entity_poly.pdbx_strand_id
1 'polypeptide(L)'
;MKEKFNLIATAAAGLEAVVGREIRDLGIDGQVEHGRVRFSGDMATIIQTNLWLRSADRIKIVVGTFPAKTFEELFQGVFALDWENYLPLGAKFPISKAKCVKSKLHNEPSVQAISKKAVVKKLQKHYARPEGVPLQENGAEFKIEVSILKDLVTVMIDTSGSSLFKRGYRTEKGGAPIKENMAAAILLLSNWYPDKPLIDPTCGSGTFCIEAAMIGMKMAPGLHRSFAFEDWNWVDKDLVRRLRAEALAQIDQDIQLDISGSDLDARLVEIAKKNAEEAGVADQIQFKQMRLQDLHTDKINGVIISNPPYGERLLDDDAVTKLYQEMGETFAPLKTWSKFILTSDEAFEAKYGSQADKKRKLYNGTLKVDLYQYFGQRVKRQLD
;
A
#
# COMPACT_ATOMS: atom_id res chain seq x y z
N MET A 1 -27.76 -11.52 4.75
CA MET A 1 -26.41 -11.06 4.33
C MET A 1 -25.58 -12.26 3.92
N LYS A 2 -24.65 -12.11 2.96
CA LYS A 2 -23.71 -13.19 2.62
C LYS A 2 -22.81 -13.45 3.82
N GLU A 3 -22.66 -14.71 4.23
CA GLU A 3 -21.72 -15.09 5.28
C GLU A 3 -20.27 -15.02 4.81
N LYS A 4 -20.01 -15.15 3.50
CA LYS A 4 -18.69 -15.06 2.88
C LYS A 4 -18.70 -14.19 1.64
N PHE A 5 -17.63 -13.39 1.48
CA PHE A 5 -17.36 -12.52 0.34
C PHE A 5 -16.16 -13.04 -0.45
N ASN A 6 -16.21 -12.88 -1.77
CA ASN A 6 -15.03 -12.95 -2.60
C ASN A 6 -14.32 -11.60 -2.55
N LEU A 7 -13.05 -11.59 -2.20
CA LEU A 7 -12.28 -10.39 -1.91
C LEU A 7 -11.05 -10.26 -2.81
N ILE A 8 -10.64 -9.03 -3.04
CA ILE A 8 -9.40 -8.69 -3.73
C ILE A 8 -8.65 -7.65 -2.91
N ALA A 9 -7.38 -7.93 -2.60
CA ALA A 9 -6.41 -6.92 -2.20
C ALA A 9 -5.65 -6.48 -3.45
N THR A 10 -5.72 -5.18 -3.81
CA THR A 10 -4.95 -4.64 -4.94
C THR A 10 -3.52 -4.36 -4.51
N ALA A 11 -2.56 -4.68 -5.39
CA ALA A 11 -1.14 -4.52 -5.15
C ALA A 11 -0.46 -3.78 -6.30
N ALA A 12 0.61 -3.05 -6.00
CA ALA A 12 1.48 -2.53 -7.03
C ALA A 12 2.22 -3.69 -7.74
N ALA A 13 2.47 -3.52 -9.04
CA ALA A 13 3.18 -4.54 -9.82
C ALA A 13 4.57 -4.82 -9.21
N GLY A 14 4.86 -6.11 -9.01
CA GLY A 14 6.08 -6.60 -8.36
C GLY A 14 5.96 -6.77 -6.83
N LEU A 15 4.86 -6.33 -6.20
CA LEU A 15 4.60 -6.47 -4.76
C LEU A 15 3.49 -7.48 -4.43
N GLU A 16 2.90 -8.12 -5.41
CA GLU A 16 1.76 -9.04 -5.22
C GLU A 16 2.09 -10.19 -4.26
N ALA A 17 3.31 -10.74 -4.37
CA ALA A 17 3.77 -11.81 -3.48
C ALA A 17 3.96 -11.34 -2.03
N VAL A 18 4.29 -10.05 -1.80
CA VAL A 18 4.39 -9.47 -0.47
C VAL A 18 3.00 -9.39 0.16
N VAL A 19 2.02 -8.83 -0.57
CA VAL A 19 0.61 -8.80 -0.13
C VAL A 19 0.08 -10.21 0.15
N GLY A 20 0.41 -11.18 -0.73
CA GLY A 20 0.02 -12.57 -0.54
C GLY A 20 0.62 -13.22 0.71
N ARG A 21 1.85 -12.83 1.10
CA ARG A 21 2.45 -13.25 2.36
C ARG A 21 1.72 -12.66 3.57
N GLU A 22 1.48 -11.35 3.56
CA GLU A 22 0.72 -10.69 4.63
C GLU A 22 -0.67 -11.31 4.84
N ILE A 23 -1.38 -11.66 3.76
CA ILE A 23 -2.68 -12.34 3.83
C ILE A 23 -2.54 -13.72 4.49
N ARG A 24 -1.51 -14.50 4.13
CA ARG A 24 -1.23 -15.80 4.78
C ARG A 24 -0.86 -15.64 6.26
N ASP A 25 -0.11 -14.61 6.61
CA ASP A 25 0.28 -14.30 7.99
C ASP A 25 -0.96 -13.98 8.86
N LEU A 26 -2.05 -13.50 8.25
CA LEU A 26 -3.37 -13.36 8.89
C LEU A 26 -4.17 -14.68 8.96
N GLY A 27 -3.61 -15.80 8.53
CA GLY A 27 -4.30 -17.10 8.50
C GLY A 27 -5.31 -17.24 7.35
N ILE A 28 -5.21 -16.44 6.31
CA ILE A 28 -6.14 -16.42 5.18
C ILE A 28 -5.47 -17.01 3.94
N ASP A 29 -6.11 -17.96 3.29
CA ASP A 29 -5.65 -18.47 2.00
C ASP A 29 -5.90 -17.47 0.88
N GLY A 30 -4.83 -17.12 0.15
CA GLY A 30 -4.89 -16.14 -0.92
C GLY A 30 -4.19 -16.63 -2.19
N GLN A 31 -4.80 -16.35 -3.33
CA GLN A 31 -4.25 -16.61 -4.66
C GLN A 31 -3.62 -15.33 -5.22
N VAL A 32 -2.31 -15.37 -5.44
CA VAL A 32 -1.56 -14.24 -6.02
C VAL A 32 -1.79 -14.21 -7.53
N GLU A 33 -2.23 -13.05 -8.04
CA GLU A 33 -2.42 -12.74 -9.46
C GLU A 33 -1.70 -11.42 -9.79
N HIS A 34 -1.57 -11.13 -11.07
CA HIS A 34 -0.98 -9.85 -11.50
C HIS A 34 -1.81 -8.65 -11.01
N GLY A 35 -1.18 -7.77 -10.22
CA GLY A 35 -1.76 -6.55 -9.65
C GLY A 35 -2.73 -6.78 -8.50
N ARG A 36 -2.89 -8.02 -7.99
CA ARG A 36 -3.84 -8.32 -6.91
C ARG A 36 -3.60 -9.66 -6.23
N VAL A 37 -4.23 -9.84 -5.08
CA VAL A 37 -4.39 -11.15 -4.43
C VAL A 37 -5.88 -11.40 -4.23
N ARG A 38 -6.38 -12.56 -4.66
CA ARG A 38 -7.76 -13.01 -4.43
C ARG A 38 -7.81 -13.86 -3.19
N PHE A 39 -8.85 -13.68 -2.40
CA PHE A 39 -9.12 -14.48 -1.20
C PHE A 39 -10.62 -14.44 -0.90
N SER A 40 -11.06 -15.16 0.11
CA SER A 40 -12.45 -15.11 0.56
C SER A 40 -12.50 -15.03 2.08
N GLY A 41 -13.55 -14.43 2.60
CA GLY A 41 -13.76 -14.31 4.03
C GLY A 41 -15.06 -13.59 4.36
N ASP A 42 -15.29 -13.43 5.63
CA ASP A 42 -16.45 -12.76 6.21
C ASP A 42 -16.19 -11.26 6.47
N MET A 43 -17.07 -10.61 7.23
CA MET A 43 -16.88 -9.20 7.59
C MET A 43 -15.66 -8.99 8.48
N ALA A 44 -15.33 -9.94 9.37
CA ALA A 44 -14.12 -9.84 10.19
C ALA A 44 -12.87 -9.86 9.32
N THR A 45 -12.84 -10.68 8.27
CA THR A 45 -11.76 -10.71 7.26
C THR A 45 -11.60 -9.37 6.54
N ILE A 46 -12.71 -8.70 6.17
CA ILE A 46 -12.66 -7.38 5.54
C ILE A 46 -12.04 -6.36 6.50
N ILE A 47 -12.47 -6.35 7.76
CA ILE A 47 -11.96 -5.44 8.78
C ILE A 47 -10.46 -5.70 9.02
N GLN A 48 -10.08 -6.95 9.27
CA GLN A 48 -8.69 -7.33 9.54
C GLN A 48 -7.76 -6.98 8.38
N THR A 49 -8.14 -7.30 7.14
CA THR A 49 -7.30 -6.99 5.97
C THR A 49 -7.15 -5.50 5.72
N ASN A 50 -8.18 -4.68 5.96
CA ASN A 50 -8.05 -3.22 5.91
C ASN A 50 -7.17 -2.66 7.05
N LEU A 51 -7.22 -3.24 8.24
CA LEU A 51 -6.40 -2.82 9.38
C LEU A 51 -4.93 -3.19 9.22
N TRP A 52 -4.64 -4.43 8.78
CA TRP A 52 -3.31 -5.02 8.91
C TRP A 52 -2.47 -5.04 7.64
N LEU A 53 -3.08 -5.05 6.42
CA LEU A 53 -2.28 -5.09 5.21
C LEU A 53 -1.51 -3.79 4.97
N ARG A 54 -0.19 -3.90 5.06
CA ARG A 54 0.75 -2.77 4.92
C ARG A 54 1.06 -2.44 3.48
N SER A 55 1.22 -3.48 2.64
CA SER A 55 1.67 -3.36 1.26
C SER A 55 0.54 -3.28 0.23
N ALA A 56 -0.70 -3.61 0.61
CA ALA A 56 -1.86 -3.49 -0.26
C ALA A 56 -2.25 -2.01 -0.49
N ASP A 57 -2.96 -1.77 -1.62
CA ASP A 57 -3.49 -0.43 -1.92
C ASP A 57 -4.96 -0.28 -1.51
N ARG A 58 -5.78 -1.32 -1.72
CA ARG A 58 -7.21 -1.35 -1.37
C ARG A 58 -7.70 -2.78 -1.17
N ILE A 59 -8.75 -2.92 -0.38
CA ILE A 59 -9.54 -4.15 -0.26
C ILE A 59 -10.88 -3.95 -0.92
N LYS A 60 -11.30 -4.90 -1.76
CA LYS A 60 -12.55 -4.80 -2.51
C LYS A 60 -13.36 -6.09 -2.44
N ILE A 61 -14.67 -5.95 -2.33
CA ILE A 61 -15.63 -7.04 -2.50
C ILE A 61 -15.86 -7.25 -3.98
N VAL A 62 -15.74 -8.48 -4.48
CA VAL A 62 -16.13 -8.86 -5.84
C VAL A 62 -17.63 -9.19 -5.83
N VAL A 63 -18.42 -8.33 -6.47
CA VAL A 63 -19.87 -8.53 -6.62
C VAL A 63 -20.17 -9.62 -7.65
N GLY A 64 -19.42 -9.61 -8.77
CA GLY A 64 -19.52 -10.64 -9.79
C GLY A 64 -18.48 -10.53 -10.89
N THR A 65 -18.39 -11.60 -11.67
CA THR A 65 -17.48 -11.69 -12.84
C THR A 65 -18.24 -12.39 -13.97
N PHE A 66 -18.20 -11.80 -15.17
CA PHE A 66 -18.89 -12.31 -16.36
C PHE A 66 -18.21 -11.84 -17.65
N PRO A 67 -18.33 -12.54 -18.79
CA PRO A 67 -17.83 -12.08 -20.07
C PRO A 67 -18.74 -10.98 -20.65
N ALA A 68 -18.14 -9.98 -21.33
CA ALA A 68 -18.87 -9.00 -22.12
C ALA A 68 -17.98 -8.41 -23.22
N LYS A 69 -18.48 -8.44 -24.47
CA LYS A 69 -17.85 -7.89 -25.65
C LYS A 69 -18.63 -6.69 -26.24
N THR A 70 -19.87 -6.53 -25.81
CA THR A 70 -20.78 -5.46 -26.24
C THR A 70 -21.31 -4.71 -25.02
N PHE A 71 -21.79 -3.49 -25.23
CA PHE A 71 -22.43 -2.70 -24.17
C PHE A 71 -23.73 -3.32 -23.66
N GLU A 72 -24.45 -4.06 -24.51
CA GLU A 72 -25.64 -4.79 -24.11
C GLU A 72 -25.28 -5.95 -23.18
N GLU A 73 -24.28 -6.75 -23.53
CA GLU A 73 -23.77 -7.82 -22.65
C GLU A 73 -23.26 -7.27 -21.30
N LEU A 74 -22.60 -6.12 -21.33
CA LEU A 74 -22.17 -5.43 -20.09
C LEU A 74 -23.39 -5.03 -19.25
N PHE A 75 -24.41 -4.41 -19.87
CA PHE A 75 -25.62 -4.00 -19.17
C PHE A 75 -26.31 -5.21 -18.52
N GLN A 76 -26.57 -6.26 -19.29
CA GLN A 76 -27.26 -7.46 -18.81
C GLN A 76 -26.45 -8.17 -17.70
N GLY A 77 -25.13 -8.27 -17.86
CA GLY A 77 -24.28 -8.87 -16.84
C GLY A 77 -24.28 -8.08 -15.53
N VAL A 78 -24.17 -6.76 -15.57
CA VAL A 78 -24.25 -5.90 -14.38
C VAL A 78 -25.64 -5.93 -13.76
N PHE A 79 -26.71 -5.92 -14.58
CA PHE A 79 -28.09 -5.99 -14.13
C PHE A 79 -28.43 -7.31 -13.43
N ALA A 80 -27.82 -8.43 -13.85
CA ALA A 80 -28.05 -9.74 -13.27
C ALA A 80 -27.44 -9.93 -11.87
N LEU A 81 -26.52 -9.04 -11.44
CA LEU A 81 -25.90 -9.14 -10.13
C LEU A 81 -26.89 -8.82 -9.00
N ASP A 82 -26.68 -9.42 -7.82
CA ASP A 82 -27.54 -9.29 -6.63
C ASP A 82 -27.18 -8.02 -5.84
N TRP A 83 -27.39 -6.86 -6.44
CA TRP A 83 -27.05 -5.55 -5.85
C TRP A 83 -27.73 -5.26 -4.52
N GLU A 84 -28.93 -5.76 -4.34
CA GLU A 84 -29.76 -5.64 -3.14
C GLU A 84 -29.09 -6.24 -1.89
N ASN A 85 -28.15 -7.17 -2.07
CA ASN A 85 -27.37 -7.74 -0.97
C ASN A 85 -26.28 -6.81 -0.43
N TYR A 86 -25.95 -5.76 -1.17
CA TYR A 86 -24.87 -4.82 -0.85
C TYR A 86 -25.36 -3.38 -0.68
N LEU A 87 -26.31 -2.94 -1.53
CA LEU A 87 -26.75 -1.56 -1.64
C LEU A 87 -28.14 -1.38 -1.03
N PRO A 88 -28.25 -0.87 0.20
CA PRO A 88 -29.54 -0.57 0.81
C PRO A 88 -30.24 0.58 0.09
N LEU A 89 -31.53 0.72 0.35
CA LEU A 89 -32.28 1.88 -0.13
C LEU A 89 -31.64 3.18 0.38
N GLY A 90 -31.38 4.11 -0.52
CA GLY A 90 -30.69 5.37 -0.22
C GLY A 90 -29.17 5.31 -0.34
N ALA A 91 -28.57 4.14 -0.60
CA ALA A 91 -27.13 4.05 -0.82
C ALA A 91 -26.66 4.99 -1.94
N LYS A 92 -25.54 5.66 -1.73
CA LYS A 92 -24.82 6.40 -2.76
C LYS A 92 -23.79 5.46 -3.41
N PHE A 93 -23.92 5.20 -4.72
CA PHE A 93 -23.12 4.20 -5.42
C PHE A 93 -22.53 4.72 -6.74
N PRO A 94 -21.53 5.61 -6.70
CA PRO A 94 -20.84 6.05 -7.90
C PRO A 94 -20.06 4.89 -8.54
N ILE A 95 -20.07 4.82 -9.88
CA ILE A 95 -19.06 4.02 -10.59
C ILE A 95 -17.79 4.85 -10.65
N SER A 96 -16.95 4.72 -9.63
CA SER A 96 -15.82 5.61 -9.40
C SER A 96 -14.67 5.38 -10.38
N LYS A 97 -14.61 4.20 -11.00
CA LYS A 97 -13.56 3.82 -11.94
C LYS A 97 -14.03 2.73 -12.88
N ALA A 98 -13.68 2.87 -14.16
CA ALA A 98 -13.61 1.77 -15.10
C ALA A 98 -12.15 1.61 -15.57
N LYS A 99 -11.73 0.38 -15.86
CA LYS A 99 -10.43 0.10 -16.46
C LYS A 99 -10.60 -1.01 -17.49
N CYS A 100 -10.25 -0.71 -18.73
CA CYS A 100 -10.38 -1.63 -19.86
C CYS A 100 -8.99 -1.97 -20.41
N VAL A 101 -8.63 -3.26 -20.40
CA VAL A 101 -7.33 -3.73 -20.86
C VAL A 101 -7.50 -4.90 -21.83
N LYS A 102 -6.95 -4.78 -23.04
CA LYS A 102 -7.01 -5.83 -24.09
C LYS A 102 -8.43 -6.38 -24.30
N SER A 103 -9.43 -5.49 -24.38
CA SER A 103 -10.83 -5.81 -24.44
C SER A 103 -11.53 -5.06 -25.57
N LYS A 104 -12.64 -5.60 -26.11
CA LYS A 104 -13.44 -4.93 -27.14
C LYS A 104 -14.09 -3.66 -26.59
N LEU A 105 -14.58 -3.70 -25.35
CA LEU A 105 -15.02 -2.52 -24.62
C LEU A 105 -13.79 -1.77 -24.10
N HIS A 106 -13.54 -0.57 -24.63
CA HIS A 106 -12.37 0.24 -24.29
C HIS A 106 -12.72 1.69 -23.91
N ASN A 107 -13.98 2.12 -24.13
CA ASN A 107 -14.44 3.45 -23.70
C ASN A 107 -14.85 3.42 -22.23
N GLU A 108 -13.92 3.78 -21.33
CA GLU A 108 -14.13 3.74 -19.88
C GLU A 108 -15.32 4.60 -19.41
N PRO A 109 -15.55 5.86 -19.91
CA PRO A 109 -16.74 6.63 -19.56
C PRO A 109 -18.05 5.95 -19.94
N SER A 110 -18.13 5.32 -21.12
CA SER A 110 -19.33 4.58 -21.54
C SER A 110 -19.56 3.34 -20.67
N VAL A 111 -18.50 2.61 -20.30
CA VAL A 111 -18.57 1.48 -19.37
C VAL A 111 -19.10 1.94 -18.01
N GLN A 112 -18.65 3.08 -17.48
CA GLN A 112 -19.17 3.65 -16.22
C GLN A 112 -20.67 4.00 -16.34
N ALA A 113 -21.05 4.71 -17.39
CA ALA A 113 -22.43 5.16 -17.57
C ALA A 113 -23.41 3.98 -17.72
N ILE A 114 -23.06 2.96 -18.52
CA ILE A 114 -23.87 1.77 -18.74
C ILE A 114 -23.97 0.94 -17.47
N SER A 115 -22.86 0.74 -16.77
CA SER A 115 -22.85 0.03 -15.48
C SER A 115 -23.72 0.74 -14.44
N LYS A 116 -23.63 2.08 -14.32
CA LYS A 116 -24.51 2.86 -13.42
C LYS A 116 -25.97 2.66 -13.78
N LYS A 117 -26.34 2.77 -15.06
CA LYS A 117 -27.71 2.56 -15.56
C LYS A 117 -28.23 1.17 -15.20
N ALA A 118 -27.40 0.12 -15.35
CA ALA A 118 -27.79 -1.25 -15.03
C ALA A 118 -28.07 -1.44 -13.53
N VAL A 119 -27.17 -0.92 -12.65
CA VAL A 119 -27.37 -0.95 -11.19
C VAL A 119 -28.65 -0.21 -10.80
N VAL A 120 -28.88 1.00 -11.33
CA VAL A 120 -30.10 1.79 -11.06
C VAL A 120 -31.35 1.02 -11.44
N LYS A 121 -31.42 0.45 -12.67
CA LYS A 121 -32.56 -0.33 -13.13
C LYS A 121 -32.81 -1.58 -12.26
N LYS A 122 -31.76 -2.29 -11.83
CA LYS A 122 -31.90 -3.45 -10.95
C LYS A 122 -32.47 -3.05 -9.58
N LEU A 123 -31.94 -1.98 -8.96
CA LEU A 123 -32.42 -1.50 -7.67
C LEU A 123 -33.83 -0.91 -7.74
N GLN A 124 -34.18 -0.18 -8.82
CA GLN A 124 -35.54 0.28 -9.05
C GLN A 124 -36.52 -0.89 -9.10
N LYS A 125 -36.19 -1.97 -9.83
CA LYS A 125 -36.98 -3.19 -9.87
C LYS A 125 -37.12 -3.85 -8.51
N HIS A 126 -36.01 -4.00 -7.78
CA HIS A 126 -36.02 -4.64 -6.46
C HIS A 126 -36.82 -3.86 -5.41
N TYR A 127 -36.67 -2.52 -5.38
CA TYR A 127 -37.35 -1.66 -4.40
C TYR A 127 -38.75 -1.18 -4.90
N ALA A 128 -39.28 -1.77 -5.94
CA ALA A 128 -40.59 -1.43 -6.53
C ALA A 128 -40.75 0.09 -6.78
N ARG A 129 -39.68 0.75 -7.25
CA ARG A 129 -39.75 2.17 -7.61
C ARG A 129 -40.28 2.36 -9.02
N PRO A 130 -41.19 3.34 -9.26
CA PRO A 130 -41.66 3.61 -10.60
C PRO A 130 -40.51 3.95 -11.57
N GLU A 131 -40.68 3.56 -12.83
CA GLU A 131 -39.73 3.93 -13.88
C GLU A 131 -39.69 5.47 -14.04
N GLY A 132 -38.44 6.01 -14.17
CA GLY A 132 -38.24 7.45 -14.27
C GLY A 132 -38.12 8.18 -12.93
N VAL A 133 -38.43 7.54 -11.79
CA VAL A 133 -38.21 8.15 -10.47
C VAL A 133 -36.78 7.89 -10.05
N PRO A 134 -35.94 8.92 -9.83
CA PRO A 134 -34.56 8.76 -9.39
C PRO A 134 -34.46 8.04 -8.03
N LEU A 135 -33.46 7.19 -7.87
CA LEU A 135 -33.07 6.70 -6.55
C LEU A 135 -32.44 7.85 -5.76
N GLN A 136 -32.87 8.02 -4.51
CA GLN A 136 -32.20 8.95 -3.61
C GLN A 136 -30.87 8.38 -3.19
N GLU A 137 -29.77 9.07 -3.51
CA GLU A 137 -28.41 8.67 -3.14
C GLU A 137 -27.89 9.58 -2.01
N ASN A 138 -28.55 9.55 -0.86
CA ASN A 138 -28.29 10.41 0.30
C ASN A 138 -27.71 9.69 1.53
N GLY A 139 -27.53 8.37 1.43
CA GLY A 139 -26.94 7.53 2.48
C GLY A 139 -25.44 7.30 2.31
N ALA A 140 -24.95 6.21 2.94
CA ALA A 140 -23.55 5.81 2.87
C ALA A 140 -23.06 5.56 1.45
N GLU A 141 -21.79 5.84 1.21
CA GLU A 141 -21.16 5.70 -0.11
C GLU A 141 -20.58 4.30 -0.32
N PHE A 142 -20.94 3.69 -1.45
CA PHE A 142 -20.43 2.40 -1.93
C PHE A 142 -19.76 2.62 -3.29
N LYS A 143 -18.47 2.90 -3.31
CA LYS A 143 -17.73 3.11 -4.56
C LYS A 143 -17.62 1.82 -5.34
N ILE A 144 -18.21 1.80 -6.54
CA ILE A 144 -18.15 0.67 -7.44
C ILE A 144 -17.03 0.89 -8.45
N GLU A 145 -16.27 -0.16 -8.71
CA GLU A 145 -15.26 -0.19 -9.78
C GLU A 145 -15.57 -1.33 -10.75
N VAL A 146 -15.34 -1.09 -12.04
CA VAL A 146 -15.51 -2.06 -13.12
C VAL A 146 -14.17 -2.26 -13.81
N SER A 147 -13.69 -3.49 -13.83
CA SER A 147 -12.46 -3.87 -14.54
C SER A 147 -12.80 -4.84 -15.66
N ILE A 148 -12.39 -4.53 -16.88
CA ILE A 148 -12.54 -5.42 -18.04
C ILE A 148 -11.13 -5.81 -18.51
N LEU A 149 -10.82 -7.10 -18.40
CA LEU A 149 -9.54 -7.65 -18.85
C LEU A 149 -9.81 -8.82 -19.80
N LYS A 150 -9.36 -8.71 -21.06
CA LYS A 150 -9.60 -9.74 -22.08
C LYS A 150 -11.07 -10.13 -22.19
N ASP A 151 -11.94 -9.13 -22.26
CA ASP A 151 -13.41 -9.25 -22.33
C ASP A 151 -14.07 -9.90 -21.11
N LEU A 152 -13.35 -10.12 -20.02
CA LEU A 152 -13.88 -10.58 -18.73
C LEU A 152 -14.09 -9.38 -17.81
N VAL A 153 -15.35 -9.12 -17.46
CA VAL A 153 -15.76 -8.04 -16.55
C VAL A 153 -15.68 -8.53 -15.12
N THR A 154 -15.09 -7.73 -14.24
CA THR A 154 -15.14 -7.91 -12.78
C THR A 154 -15.70 -6.64 -12.17
N VAL A 155 -16.79 -6.76 -11.43
CA VAL A 155 -17.46 -5.66 -10.75
C VAL A 155 -17.16 -5.76 -9.26
N MET A 156 -16.71 -4.64 -8.65
CA MET A 156 -16.21 -4.62 -7.28
C MET A 156 -16.75 -3.43 -6.50
N ILE A 157 -16.88 -3.58 -5.18
CA ILE A 157 -17.15 -2.49 -4.23
C ILE A 157 -15.90 -2.24 -3.40
N ASP A 158 -15.44 -1.00 -3.31
CA ASP A 158 -14.29 -0.58 -2.51
C ASP A 158 -14.67 -0.50 -1.02
N THR A 159 -14.02 -1.31 -0.18
CA THR A 159 -14.22 -1.31 1.27
C THR A 159 -13.33 -0.31 1.98
N SER A 160 -12.19 0.06 1.38
CA SER A 160 -11.16 0.87 2.02
C SER A 160 -11.45 2.37 2.02
N GLY A 161 -12.14 2.86 0.97
CA GLY A 161 -12.41 4.29 0.78
C GLY A 161 -11.20 5.06 0.26
N SER A 162 -10.38 5.66 1.10
CA SER A 162 -9.06 6.17 0.74
C SER A 162 -8.09 5.00 0.55
N SER A 163 -7.06 5.18 -0.29
CA SER A 163 -6.01 4.15 -0.46
C SER A 163 -5.33 3.84 0.87
N LEU A 164 -4.98 2.56 1.11
CA LEU A 164 -4.42 2.09 2.38
C LEU A 164 -3.08 2.74 2.71
N PHE A 165 -2.31 3.19 1.71
CA PHE A 165 -1.07 3.92 1.95
C PHE A 165 -1.29 5.24 2.71
N LYS A 166 -2.47 5.85 2.65
CA LYS A 166 -2.80 7.02 3.47
C LYS A 166 -3.06 6.56 4.91
N ARG A 167 -1.99 6.38 5.69
CA ARG A 167 -2.07 5.90 7.09
C ARG A 167 -2.73 6.90 8.04
N GLY A 168 -2.62 8.18 7.74
CA GLY A 168 -3.12 9.28 8.58
C GLY A 168 -2.02 10.15 9.18
N TYR A 169 -0.82 9.63 9.38
CA TYR A 169 0.27 10.34 10.06
C TYR A 169 0.95 11.43 9.24
N ARG A 170 0.81 11.42 7.90
CA ARG A 170 1.48 12.43 7.06
C ARG A 170 0.65 13.70 6.99
N THR A 171 1.00 14.68 7.77
CA THR A 171 0.35 16.00 7.83
C THR A 171 0.97 16.99 6.87
N GLU A 172 2.30 16.92 6.66
CA GLU A 172 3.03 17.79 5.74
C GLU A 172 3.68 16.98 4.62
N LYS A 173 3.68 17.56 3.41
CA LYS A 173 4.28 16.96 2.22
C LYS A 173 5.60 17.66 1.92
N GLY A 174 6.70 16.98 2.17
CA GLY A 174 7.99 17.35 1.60
C GLY A 174 8.15 16.70 0.23
N GLY A 175 8.23 17.47 -0.85
CA GLY A 175 8.50 16.95 -2.19
C GLY A 175 7.53 15.86 -2.67
N ALA A 176 8.07 14.80 -3.28
CA ALA A 176 7.32 13.62 -3.74
C ALA A 176 7.77 12.36 -2.95
N PRO A 177 7.32 12.19 -1.70
CA PRO A 177 7.76 11.09 -0.87
C PRO A 177 7.31 9.74 -1.41
N ILE A 178 8.04 8.68 -1.05
CA ILE A 178 7.62 7.31 -1.32
C ILE A 178 6.27 7.05 -0.65
N LYS A 179 5.41 6.26 -1.30
CA LYS A 179 4.15 5.83 -0.68
C LYS A 179 4.43 4.89 0.49
N GLU A 180 3.66 5.01 1.56
CA GLU A 180 3.82 4.24 2.78
C GLU A 180 3.70 2.73 2.55
N ASN A 181 2.75 2.29 1.71
CA ASN A 181 2.61 0.87 1.37
C ASN A 181 3.80 0.31 0.57
N MET A 182 4.44 1.15 -0.26
CA MET A 182 5.66 0.76 -0.95
C MET A 182 6.85 0.69 0.02
N ALA A 183 6.99 1.66 0.91
CA ALA A 183 8.03 1.65 1.94
C ALA A 183 7.92 0.42 2.84
N ALA A 184 6.71 0.12 3.33
CA ALA A 184 6.44 -1.09 4.10
C ALA A 184 6.77 -2.37 3.32
N ALA A 185 6.38 -2.45 2.04
CA ALA A 185 6.70 -3.60 1.21
C ALA A 185 8.21 -3.81 1.02
N ILE A 186 8.98 -2.73 0.85
CA ILE A 186 10.44 -2.80 0.73
C ILE A 186 11.07 -3.24 2.06
N LEU A 187 10.59 -2.74 3.20
CA LEU A 187 11.00 -3.21 4.53
C LEU A 187 10.74 -4.72 4.69
N LEU A 188 9.55 -5.21 4.33
CA LEU A 188 9.22 -6.63 4.36
C LEU A 188 10.09 -7.48 3.40
N LEU A 189 10.63 -6.88 2.34
CA LEU A 189 11.57 -7.53 1.40
C LEU A 189 13.03 -7.47 1.86
N SER A 190 13.38 -6.52 2.74
CA SER A 190 14.77 -6.26 3.13
C SER A 190 15.34 -7.25 4.14
N ASN A 191 14.52 -8.15 4.68
CA ASN A 191 14.89 -9.03 5.81
C ASN A 191 15.37 -8.26 7.03
N TRP A 192 14.89 -7.01 7.20
CA TRP A 192 15.01 -6.30 8.45
C TRP A 192 14.06 -6.90 9.49
N TYR A 193 14.53 -7.04 10.70
CA TYR A 193 13.77 -7.48 11.85
C TYR A 193 14.04 -6.53 13.02
N PRO A 194 13.14 -6.43 14.01
CA PRO A 194 13.25 -5.46 15.12
C PRO A 194 14.54 -5.55 15.96
N ASP A 195 15.23 -6.69 15.93
CA ASP A 195 16.51 -6.93 16.61
C ASP A 195 17.74 -6.39 15.84
N LYS A 196 17.52 -5.81 14.65
CA LYS A 196 18.60 -5.29 13.80
C LYS A 196 18.54 -3.77 13.68
N PRO A 197 19.68 -3.09 13.67
CA PRO A 197 19.71 -1.67 13.39
C PRO A 197 19.23 -1.37 11.96
N LEU A 198 18.47 -0.29 11.80
CA LEU A 198 18.00 0.26 10.52
C LEU A 198 18.49 1.69 10.37
N ILE A 199 19.03 2.03 9.20
CA ILE A 199 19.44 3.38 8.86
C ILE A 199 18.80 3.79 7.51
N ASP A 200 18.14 4.96 7.49
CA ASP A 200 17.76 5.66 6.26
C ASP A 200 18.56 6.98 6.18
N PRO A 201 19.64 7.02 5.40
CA PRO A 201 20.53 8.19 5.36
C PRO A 201 20.05 9.31 4.43
N THR A 202 18.90 9.15 3.79
CA THR A 202 18.22 10.14 2.94
C THR A 202 16.73 10.12 3.24
N CYS A 203 16.38 10.24 4.54
CA CYS A 203 15.08 9.86 5.05
C CYS A 203 13.92 10.76 4.58
N GLY A 204 14.22 11.96 4.08
CA GLY A 204 13.18 12.90 3.68
C GLY A 204 12.17 13.13 4.80
N SER A 205 10.90 12.83 4.53
CA SER A 205 9.82 12.92 5.52
C SER A 205 9.71 11.73 6.49
N GLY A 206 10.72 10.85 6.56
CA GLY A 206 10.83 9.76 7.54
C GLY A 206 10.05 8.48 7.21
N THR A 207 9.54 8.31 6.00
CA THR A 207 8.59 7.23 5.68
C THR A 207 9.12 5.83 6.00
N PHE A 208 10.35 5.48 5.62
CA PHE A 208 10.92 4.16 5.91
C PHE A 208 11.09 3.94 7.42
N CYS A 209 11.61 4.93 8.14
CA CYS A 209 11.81 4.84 9.58
C CYS A 209 10.48 4.66 10.33
N ILE A 210 9.44 5.41 9.95
CA ILE A 210 8.12 5.34 10.56
C ILE A 210 7.46 3.98 10.29
N GLU A 211 7.44 3.52 9.02
CA GLU A 211 6.88 2.21 8.70
C GLU A 211 7.66 1.06 9.37
N ALA A 212 8.98 1.18 9.53
CA ALA A 212 9.80 0.22 10.27
C ALA A 212 9.42 0.19 11.76
N ALA A 213 9.28 1.36 12.40
CA ALA A 213 8.86 1.44 13.79
C ALA A 213 7.46 0.84 14.00
N MET A 214 6.50 1.15 13.12
CA MET A 214 5.17 0.55 13.15
C MET A 214 5.20 -0.98 12.97
N ILE A 215 6.11 -1.51 12.12
CA ILE A 215 6.30 -2.96 11.96
C ILE A 215 6.88 -3.56 13.23
N GLY A 216 7.94 -2.96 13.78
CA GLY A 216 8.63 -3.42 14.99
C GLY A 216 7.72 -3.45 16.21
N MET A 217 6.93 -2.40 16.40
CA MET A 217 5.94 -2.30 17.48
C MET A 217 4.68 -3.15 17.24
N LYS A 218 4.55 -3.89 16.13
CA LYS A 218 3.33 -4.61 15.74
C LYS A 218 2.09 -3.72 15.64
N MET A 219 2.26 -2.46 15.31
CA MET A 219 1.18 -1.50 15.15
C MET A 219 0.48 -1.70 13.80
N ALA A 220 -0.82 -1.96 13.79
CA ALA A 220 -1.58 -2.11 12.56
C ALA A 220 -1.66 -0.77 11.80
N PRO A 221 -1.32 -0.71 10.49
CA PRO A 221 -1.23 0.55 9.74
C PRO A 221 -2.59 1.24 9.52
N GLY A 222 -3.68 0.54 9.76
CA GLY A 222 -5.05 1.05 9.62
C GLY A 222 -5.65 1.66 10.88
N LEU A 223 -4.93 1.71 12.02
CA LEU A 223 -5.49 2.15 13.31
C LEU A 223 -5.89 3.63 13.33
N HIS A 224 -5.10 4.50 12.68
CA HIS A 224 -5.29 5.95 12.72
C HIS A 224 -6.12 6.51 11.55
N ARG A 225 -6.93 5.66 10.90
CA ARG A 225 -7.77 6.06 9.78
C ARG A 225 -9.15 5.38 9.84
N SER A 226 -10.11 5.94 9.11
CA SER A 226 -11.42 5.33 8.85
C SER A 226 -11.42 4.59 7.50
N PHE A 227 -12.40 3.70 7.32
CA PHE A 227 -12.62 2.94 6.11
C PHE A 227 -14.07 3.12 5.62
N ALA A 228 -14.29 2.99 4.30
CA ALA A 228 -15.62 3.18 3.72
C ALA A 228 -16.67 2.21 4.30
N PHE A 229 -16.28 0.96 4.57
CA PHE A 229 -17.21 -0.03 5.14
C PHE A 229 -17.74 0.36 6.52
N GLU A 230 -17.05 1.23 7.25
CA GLU A 230 -17.48 1.65 8.60
C GLU A 230 -18.77 2.46 8.58
N ASP A 231 -19.10 3.11 7.47
CA ASP A 231 -20.34 3.87 7.30
C ASP A 231 -21.53 3.01 6.83
N TRP A 232 -21.28 1.76 6.44
CA TRP A 232 -22.32 0.90 5.88
C TRP A 232 -23.27 0.39 6.98
N ASN A 233 -24.56 0.49 6.74
CA ASN A 233 -25.59 0.18 7.74
C ASN A 233 -25.71 -1.31 8.10
N TRP A 234 -25.21 -2.20 7.26
CA TRP A 234 -25.20 -3.64 7.49
C TRP A 234 -23.92 -4.16 8.14
N VAL A 235 -22.97 -3.27 8.43
CA VAL A 235 -21.74 -3.63 9.14
C VAL A 235 -21.96 -3.52 10.64
N ASP A 236 -21.63 -4.58 11.35
CA ASP A 236 -21.67 -4.63 12.81
C ASP A 236 -20.58 -3.72 13.40
N LYS A 237 -21.03 -2.63 14.03
CA LYS A 237 -20.12 -1.63 14.62
C LYS A 237 -19.40 -2.17 15.88
N ASP A 238 -20.00 -3.13 16.58
CA ASP A 238 -19.37 -3.76 17.73
C ASP A 238 -18.22 -4.66 17.30
N LEU A 239 -18.40 -5.38 16.19
CA LEU A 239 -17.32 -6.14 15.58
C LEU A 239 -16.15 -5.24 15.16
N VAL A 240 -16.43 -4.09 14.52
CA VAL A 240 -15.40 -3.12 14.14
C VAL A 240 -14.64 -2.61 15.38
N ARG A 241 -15.36 -2.19 16.43
CA ARG A 241 -14.76 -1.70 17.67
C ARG A 241 -13.88 -2.76 18.33
N ARG A 242 -14.37 -4.00 18.41
CA ARG A 242 -13.63 -5.13 18.99
C ARG A 242 -12.34 -5.40 18.23
N LEU A 243 -12.37 -5.54 16.89
CA LEU A 243 -11.18 -5.84 16.12
C LEU A 243 -10.16 -4.68 16.12
N ARG A 244 -10.61 -3.43 16.21
CA ARG A 244 -9.72 -2.29 16.43
C ARG A 244 -9.08 -2.31 17.83
N ALA A 245 -9.83 -2.66 18.86
CA ALA A 245 -9.31 -2.79 20.22
C ALA A 245 -8.30 -3.95 20.32
N GLU A 246 -8.59 -5.09 19.68
CA GLU A 246 -7.66 -6.22 19.59
C GLU A 246 -6.35 -5.82 18.85
N ALA A 247 -6.45 -5.03 17.78
CA ALA A 247 -5.27 -4.54 17.06
C ALA A 247 -4.46 -3.54 17.90
N LEU A 248 -5.13 -2.68 18.66
CA LEU A 248 -4.47 -1.74 19.58
C LEU A 248 -3.74 -2.47 20.72
N ALA A 249 -4.35 -3.53 21.26
CA ALA A 249 -3.76 -4.34 22.34
C ALA A 249 -2.53 -5.16 21.88
N GLN A 250 -2.32 -5.32 20.58
CA GLN A 250 -1.14 -6.01 20.06
C GLN A 250 0.11 -5.12 19.96
N ILE A 251 -0.04 -3.81 20.14
CA ILE A 251 1.09 -2.88 20.08
C ILE A 251 2.06 -3.20 21.22
N ASP A 252 3.29 -3.54 20.84
CA ASP A 252 4.40 -3.75 21.76
C ASP A 252 5.02 -2.40 22.12
N GLN A 253 4.62 -1.85 23.25
CA GLN A 253 5.09 -0.55 23.74
C GLN A 253 6.44 -0.64 24.46
N ASP A 254 6.85 -1.84 24.90
CA ASP A 254 8.08 -2.05 25.65
C ASP A 254 9.30 -2.34 24.74
N ILE A 255 9.05 -2.58 23.45
CA ILE A 255 10.12 -2.84 22.50
C ILE A 255 11.03 -1.62 22.34
N GLN A 256 12.33 -1.88 22.25
CA GLN A 256 13.33 -0.87 21.95
C GLN A 256 13.88 -1.14 20.54
N LEU A 257 13.64 -0.22 19.62
CA LEU A 257 14.09 -0.34 18.24
C LEU A 257 15.33 0.51 18.00
N ASP A 258 16.21 0.01 17.17
CA ASP A 258 17.40 0.73 16.73
C ASP A 258 17.17 1.25 15.31
N ILE A 259 16.44 2.36 15.21
CA ILE A 259 16.08 2.99 13.93
C ILE A 259 16.61 4.42 13.91
N SER A 260 17.33 4.77 12.85
CA SER A 260 17.80 6.13 12.63
C SER A 260 17.55 6.61 11.20
N GLY A 261 17.16 7.88 11.09
CA GLY A 261 16.99 8.57 9.82
C GLY A 261 17.82 9.85 9.79
N SER A 262 18.43 10.15 8.66
CA SER A 262 19.09 11.44 8.46
C SER A 262 18.79 12.02 7.09
N ASP A 263 18.85 13.32 7.02
CA ASP A 263 18.73 14.08 5.78
C ASP A 263 19.62 15.32 5.85
N LEU A 264 20.06 15.82 4.70
CA LEU A 264 20.82 17.05 4.60
C LEU A 264 19.97 18.29 4.90
N ASP A 265 18.67 18.22 4.53
CA ASP A 265 17.71 19.33 4.74
C ASP A 265 17.08 19.24 6.14
N ALA A 266 17.45 20.18 7.01
CA ALA A 266 16.90 20.30 8.36
C ALA A 266 15.36 20.39 8.38
N ARG A 267 14.73 20.98 7.36
CA ARG A 267 13.27 21.11 7.27
C ARG A 267 12.63 19.74 7.07
N LEU A 268 13.24 18.88 6.26
CA LEU A 268 12.76 17.51 6.06
C LEU A 268 12.90 16.68 7.33
N VAL A 269 13.98 16.87 8.09
CA VAL A 269 14.18 16.23 9.40
C VAL A 269 13.08 16.64 10.39
N GLU A 270 12.71 17.92 10.45
CA GLU A 270 11.61 18.38 11.32
C GLU A 270 10.25 17.83 10.85
N ILE A 271 10.01 17.74 9.56
CA ILE A 271 8.81 17.06 9.01
C ILE A 271 8.79 15.57 9.40
N ALA A 272 9.95 14.89 9.32
CA ALA A 272 10.04 13.48 9.70
C ALA A 272 9.72 13.26 11.19
N LYS A 273 10.22 14.13 12.09
CA LYS A 273 9.91 14.10 13.52
C LYS A 273 8.41 14.26 13.77
N LYS A 274 7.78 15.30 13.18
CA LYS A 274 6.35 15.52 13.30
C LYS A 274 5.52 14.34 12.80
N ASN A 275 5.88 13.78 11.63
CA ASN A 275 5.20 12.60 11.10
C ASN A 275 5.34 11.39 12.03
N ALA A 276 6.49 11.22 12.70
CA ALA A 276 6.70 10.15 13.66
C ALA A 276 5.89 10.36 14.96
N GLU A 277 5.74 11.61 15.42
CA GLU A 277 4.85 11.98 16.53
C GLU A 277 3.39 11.65 16.18
N GLU A 278 2.92 12.07 15.01
CA GLU A 278 1.55 11.78 14.55
C GLU A 278 1.30 10.29 14.35
N ALA A 279 2.33 9.53 14.00
CA ALA A 279 2.26 8.06 13.91
C ALA A 279 2.32 7.37 15.28
N GLY A 280 2.67 8.07 16.35
CA GLY A 280 2.86 7.51 17.70
C GLY A 280 4.10 6.63 17.84
N VAL A 281 5.17 6.91 17.07
CA VAL A 281 6.41 6.11 17.04
C VAL A 281 7.69 6.94 17.24
N ALA A 282 7.56 8.20 17.64
CA ALA A 282 8.69 9.13 17.73
C ALA A 282 9.80 8.64 18.66
N ASP A 283 9.45 8.01 19.78
CA ASP A 283 10.40 7.49 20.77
C ASP A 283 11.24 6.30 20.26
N GLN A 284 10.84 5.71 19.14
CA GLN A 284 11.54 4.57 18.53
C GLN A 284 12.53 4.97 17.43
N ILE A 285 12.61 6.27 17.08
CA ILE A 285 13.37 6.72 15.92
C ILE A 285 14.25 7.91 16.28
N GLN A 286 15.53 7.84 15.87
CA GLN A 286 16.44 8.97 15.98
C GLN A 286 16.57 9.69 14.63
N PHE A 287 16.06 10.92 14.53
CA PHE A 287 16.23 11.76 13.34
C PHE A 287 17.30 12.82 13.56
N LYS A 288 18.24 12.95 12.58
CA LYS A 288 19.33 13.93 12.63
C LYS A 288 19.52 14.63 11.30
N GLN A 289 19.79 15.93 11.33
CA GLN A 289 20.38 16.58 10.17
C GLN A 289 21.83 16.13 10.03
N MET A 290 22.18 15.49 8.91
CA MET A 290 23.52 14.94 8.72
C MET A 290 23.80 14.77 7.21
N ARG A 291 25.06 15.00 6.82
CA ARG A 291 25.49 14.64 5.46
C ARG A 291 25.68 13.12 5.39
N LEU A 292 25.43 12.56 4.21
CA LEU A 292 25.62 11.14 3.97
C LEU A 292 27.04 10.67 4.30
N GLN A 293 28.06 11.44 3.93
CA GLN A 293 29.47 11.16 4.16
C GLN A 293 29.87 11.07 5.65
N ASP A 294 29.09 11.71 6.53
CA ASP A 294 29.32 11.72 7.97
C ASP A 294 28.69 10.50 8.67
N LEU A 295 28.12 9.57 7.90
CA LEU A 295 27.53 8.35 8.44
C LEU A 295 28.62 7.38 8.90
N HIS A 296 28.74 7.22 10.20
CA HIS A 296 29.61 6.24 10.84
C HIS A 296 28.83 5.40 11.84
N THR A 297 29.12 4.11 11.89
CA THR A 297 28.53 3.21 12.88
C THR A 297 29.46 2.02 13.15
N ASP A 298 29.59 1.67 14.41
CA ASP A 298 30.31 0.46 14.87
C ASP A 298 29.39 -0.76 14.97
N LYS A 299 28.06 -0.56 14.71
CA LYS A 299 27.09 -1.63 14.73
C LYS A 299 27.27 -2.56 13.53
N ILE A 300 26.89 -3.81 13.72
CA ILE A 300 27.01 -4.87 12.70
C ILE A 300 25.63 -5.45 12.36
N ASN A 301 25.54 -6.13 11.22
CA ASN A 301 24.34 -6.87 10.78
C ASN A 301 23.07 -6.01 10.59
N GLY A 302 23.24 -4.72 10.33
CA GLY A 302 22.13 -3.80 10.11
C GLY A 302 21.60 -3.80 8.68
N VAL A 303 20.61 -2.96 8.47
CA VAL A 303 20.01 -2.69 7.16
C VAL A 303 20.07 -1.19 6.88
N ILE A 304 20.63 -0.83 5.74
CA ILE A 304 20.49 0.50 5.15
C ILE A 304 19.36 0.43 4.11
N ILE A 305 18.41 1.33 4.22
CA ILE A 305 17.33 1.48 3.24
C ILE A 305 17.29 2.94 2.81
N SER A 306 17.17 3.20 1.52
CA SER A 306 17.24 4.57 1.02
C SER A 306 16.41 4.74 -0.24
N ASN A 307 15.73 5.88 -0.33
CA ASN A 307 15.08 6.38 -1.53
C ASN A 307 15.69 7.76 -1.84
N PRO A 308 16.95 7.80 -2.33
CA PRO A 308 17.63 9.04 -2.61
C PRO A 308 16.88 9.85 -3.68
N PRO A 309 17.11 11.16 -3.81
CA PRO A 309 16.53 11.93 -4.89
C PRO A 309 16.97 11.39 -6.26
N TYR A 310 16.02 11.27 -7.19
CA TYR A 310 16.23 10.81 -8.55
C TYR A 310 15.28 11.50 -9.54
N GLY A 311 15.69 11.56 -10.83
CA GLY A 311 14.92 12.16 -11.91
C GLY A 311 14.90 13.69 -11.87
N GLU A 312 14.24 14.33 -12.84
CA GLU A 312 14.22 15.77 -13.11
C GLU A 312 13.68 16.65 -11.95
N ARG A 313 13.33 16.07 -10.82
CA ARG A 313 12.51 16.76 -9.80
C ARG A 313 13.30 17.48 -8.71
N LEU A 314 14.58 17.16 -8.47
CA LEU A 314 15.27 17.68 -7.28
C LEU A 314 16.76 18.05 -7.46
N LEU A 315 17.50 17.42 -8.37
CA LEU A 315 18.92 17.68 -8.60
C LEU A 315 19.25 17.58 -10.10
N ASP A 316 20.31 18.24 -10.55
CA ASP A 316 20.91 17.99 -11.84
C ASP A 316 21.62 16.62 -11.89
N ASP A 317 21.91 16.11 -13.08
CA ASP A 317 22.52 14.79 -13.25
C ASP A 317 23.90 14.65 -12.58
N ASP A 318 24.66 15.73 -12.48
CA ASP A 318 25.97 15.75 -11.84
C ASP A 318 25.84 15.60 -10.32
N ALA A 319 24.89 16.29 -9.70
CA ALA A 319 24.62 16.21 -8.27
C ALA A 319 24.08 14.81 -7.89
N VAL A 320 23.22 14.20 -8.72
CA VAL A 320 22.74 12.81 -8.52
C VAL A 320 23.91 11.83 -8.66
N THR A 321 24.76 12.01 -9.66
CA THR A 321 25.94 11.15 -9.87
C THR A 321 26.88 11.21 -8.67
N LYS A 322 27.17 12.43 -8.18
CA LYS A 322 27.98 12.63 -6.99
C LYS A 322 27.39 11.97 -5.76
N LEU A 323 26.07 12.10 -5.54
CA LEU A 323 25.39 11.48 -4.41
C LEU A 323 25.54 9.95 -4.45
N TYR A 324 25.38 9.31 -5.62
CA TYR A 324 25.51 7.86 -5.73
C TYR A 324 26.95 7.38 -5.53
N GLN A 325 27.94 8.14 -5.96
CA GLN A 325 29.36 7.86 -5.65
C GLN A 325 29.61 7.95 -4.14
N GLU A 326 29.14 9.02 -3.50
CA GLU A 326 29.23 9.21 -2.05
C GLU A 326 28.54 8.07 -1.29
N MET A 327 27.37 7.58 -1.76
CA MET A 327 26.72 6.41 -1.18
C MET A 327 27.59 5.15 -1.29
N GLY A 328 28.20 4.92 -2.45
CA GLY A 328 29.09 3.79 -2.66
C GLY A 328 30.29 3.81 -1.70
N GLU A 329 30.97 4.94 -1.60
CA GLU A 329 32.12 5.14 -0.73
C GLU A 329 31.76 4.99 0.76
N THR A 330 30.68 5.65 1.20
CA THR A 330 30.21 5.64 2.59
C THR A 330 29.76 4.24 3.04
N PHE A 331 29.11 3.47 2.16
CA PHE A 331 28.58 2.16 2.52
C PHE A 331 29.56 1.01 2.29
N ALA A 332 30.67 1.22 1.57
CA ALA A 332 31.66 0.19 1.30
C ALA A 332 32.30 -0.44 2.56
N PRO A 333 32.62 0.33 3.63
CA PRO A 333 33.15 -0.24 4.87
C PRO A 333 32.16 -1.10 5.64
N LEU A 334 30.85 -0.87 5.45
CA LEU A 334 29.77 -1.53 6.18
C LEU A 334 29.47 -2.93 5.59
N LYS A 335 30.46 -3.82 5.64
CA LYS A 335 30.42 -5.14 4.97
C LYS A 335 29.33 -6.06 5.48
N THR A 336 28.96 -5.97 6.76
CA THR A 336 27.93 -6.81 7.38
C THR A 336 26.51 -6.24 7.21
N TRP A 337 26.38 -5.03 6.68
CA TRP A 337 25.13 -4.36 6.46
C TRP A 337 24.54 -4.70 5.09
N SER A 338 23.28 -5.04 5.04
CA SER A 338 22.53 -5.12 3.78
C SER A 338 22.06 -3.75 3.36
N LYS A 339 22.12 -3.43 2.08
CA LYS A 339 21.72 -2.13 1.53
C LYS A 339 20.60 -2.32 0.50
N PHE A 340 19.53 -1.52 0.62
CA PHE A 340 18.37 -1.53 -0.26
C PHE A 340 18.13 -0.11 -0.76
N ILE A 341 18.43 0.12 -2.03
CA ILE A 341 18.39 1.46 -2.61
C ILE A 341 17.37 1.48 -3.73
N LEU A 342 16.39 2.38 -3.63
CA LEU A 342 15.31 2.54 -4.61
C LEU A 342 15.61 3.73 -5.50
N THR A 343 15.72 3.52 -6.82
CA THR A 343 15.90 4.61 -7.77
C THR A 343 15.33 4.27 -9.15
N SER A 344 15.01 5.29 -9.94
CA SER A 344 14.67 5.12 -11.36
C SER A 344 15.86 5.23 -12.31
N ASP A 345 17.06 5.53 -11.79
CA ASP A 345 18.28 5.66 -12.59
C ASP A 345 18.81 4.28 -13.00
N GLU A 346 18.76 3.97 -14.29
CA GLU A 346 19.26 2.71 -14.83
C GLU A 346 20.80 2.61 -14.78
N ALA A 347 21.52 3.75 -14.68
CA ALA A 347 22.97 3.81 -14.56
C ALA A 347 23.46 3.77 -13.09
N PHE A 348 22.55 3.56 -12.12
CA PHE A 348 22.87 3.61 -10.69
C PHE A 348 24.08 2.76 -10.31
N GLU A 349 24.16 1.50 -10.75
CA GLU A 349 25.26 0.58 -10.39
C GLU A 349 26.63 1.11 -10.82
N ALA A 350 26.69 1.72 -12.02
CA ALA A 350 27.94 2.31 -12.51
C ALA A 350 28.35 3.53 -11.70
N LYS A 351 27.39 4.38 -11.30
CA LYS A 351 27.63 5.57 -10.47
C LYS A 351 27.95 5.20 -9.03
N TYR A 352 27.28 4.19 -8.48
CA TYR A 352 27.49 3.66 -7.13
C TYR A 352 28.82 2.90 -6.96
N GLY A 353 29.40 2.40 -8.06
CA GLY A 353 30.70 1.74 -8.10
C GLY A 353 30.69 0.24 -7.81
N SER A 354 29.52 -0.39 -7.68
CA SER A 354 29.40 -1.85 -7.55
C SER A 354 28.09 -2.38 -8.11
N GLN A 355 28.12 -3.65 -8.57
CA GLN A 355 26.93 -4.35 -9.01
C GLN A 355 26.13 -4.86 -7.81
N ALA A 356 24.79 -4.79 -7.90
CA ALA A 356 23.89 -5.32 -6.90
C ALA A 356 23.81 -6.85 -6.96
N ASP A 357 23.71 -7.51 -5.81
CA ASP A 357 23.48 -8.95 -5.72
C ASP A 357 22.10 -9.32 -6.34
N LYS A 358 21.14 -8.41 -6.23
CA LYS A 358 19.80 -8.58 -6.81
C LYS A 358 19.18 -7.24 -7.17
N LYS A 359 18.40 -7.25 -8.26
CA LYS A 359 17.62 -6.09 -8.71
C LYS A 359 16.16 -6.49 -8.85
N ARG A 360 15.27 -5.67 -8.30
CA ARG A 360 13.82 -5.89 -8.39
C ARG A 360 13.13 -4.68 -9.00
N LYS A 361 12.46 -4.90 -10.12
CA LYS A 361 11.62 -3.88 -10.76
C LYS A 361 10.34 -3.66 -9.96
N LEU A 362 10.05 -2.40 -9.64
CA LEU A 362 8.87 -1.95 -8.92
C LEU A 362 8.24 -0.75 -9.64
N TYR A 363 7.06 -0.31 -9.17
CA TYR A 363 6.37 0.85 -9.74
C TYR A 363 5.88 1.77 -8.62
N ASN A 364 6.44 2.96 -8.54
CA ASN A 364 5.96 4.03 -7.64
C ASN A 364 4.93 4.90 -8.41
N GLY A 365 3.66 4.51 -8.34
CA GLY A 365 2.62 5.05 -9.21
C GLY A 365 2.82 4.57 -10.65
N THR A 366 3.05 5.49 -11.59
CA THR A 366 3.36 5.18 -13.00
C THR A 366 4.87 5.10 -13.27
N LEU A 367 5.69 5.57 -12.33
CA LEU A 367 7.13 5.61 -12.49
C LEU A 367 7.74 4.22 -12.22
N LYS A 368 8.46 3.70 -13.21
CA LYS A 368 9.30 2.50 -13.05
C LYS A 368 10.49 2.86 -12.17
N VAL A 369 10.72 2.05 -11.14
CA VAL A 369 11.87 2.15 -10.24
C VAL A 369 12.47 0.77 -10.04
N ASP A 370 13.75 0.72 -9.76
CA ASP A 370 14.45 -0.51 -9.44
C ASP A 370 14.93 -0.48 -7.98
N LEU A 371 14.69 -1.55 -7.24
CA LEU A 371 15.23 -1.77 -5.92
C LEU A 371 16.53 -2.57 -6.06
N TYR A 372 17.65 -1.91 -5.86
CA TYR A 372 18.98 -2.50 -5.84
C TYR A 372 19.26 -3.06 -4.45
N GLN A 373 19.69 -4.31 -4.39
CA GLN A 373 19.86 -5.06 -3.15
C GLN A 373 21.31 -5.56 -3.07
N TYR A 374 22.02 -5.13 -2.02
CA TYR A 374 23.37 -5.55 -1.68
C TYR A 374 23.31 -6.27 -0.34
N PHE A 375 23.66 -7.56 -0.30
CA PHE A 375 23.52 -8.34 0.92
C PHE A 375 24.79 -8.27 1.77
N GLY A 376 24.60 -8.01 3.06
CA GLY A 376 25.69 -8.00 4.04
C GLY A 376 26.27 -9.40 4.25
N GLN A 377 27.58 -9.45 4.51
CA GLN A 377 28.27 -10.68 4.84
C GLN A 377 27.71 -11.25 6.16
N ARG A 378 27.45 -12.56 6.18
CA ARG A 378 27.04 -13.23 7.42
C ARG A 378 28.22 -13.28 8.39
N VAL A 379 28.06 -12.70 9.57
CA VAL A 379 28.98 -12.93 10.67
C VAL A 379 28.65 -14.31 11.25
N LYS A 380 29.64 -15.22 11.24
CA LYS A 380 29.50 -16.48 11.98
C LYS A 380 29.37 -16.11 13.46
N ARG A 381 28.25 -16.47 14.11
CA ARG A 381 28.21 -16.45 15.57
C ARG A 381 29.34 -17.36 16.05
N GLN A 382 30.32 -16.80 16.77
CA GLN A 382 31.16 -17.63 17.64
C GLN A 382 30.19 -18.18 18.69
N LEU A 383 29.94 -19.46 18.63
CA LEU A 383 29.28 -20.20 19.71
C LEU A 383 30.36 -20.25 20.82
N ASP A 384 30.24 -19.39 21.83
CA ASP A 384 30.94 -19.52 23.11
C ASP A 384 30.32 -20.66 23.92
#